data_23b3a5cfa0090aa7fcb7fefb00d27753
#
_entry.id   23b3a5cfa0090aa7fcb7fefb00d27753
#
_cell.length_a   1.000
_cell.length_b   1.000
_cell.length_c   1.000
_cell.angle_alpha   90.00
_cell.angle_beta   90.00
_cell.angle_gamma   90.00
#
_symmetry.space_group_name_H-M   'P 1'
#
loop_
_entity.id
_entity.type
_entity.pdbx_description
1 polymer ?
#
loop_
_entity_poly.entity_id
_entity_poly.type
_entity_poly.pdbx_seq_one_letter_code
_entity_poly.pdbx_strand_id
1 'polypeptide(L)'
;MGKYAAILMATLIALPTGTAMAGEGMGSFTGVSGHTTTGQVAVVQTADGWEVHLKDDFRFDGAPDPRVGFGTAGKFAANTDFEPLRSKSGAQVYQVPADVDPAAFDEVYIWCRKYSVPLGVAQITN
;
A
#
# COMPACT_ATOMS: atom_id res chain seq x y z
N MET A 1 -37.85 53.41 12.72
CA MET A 1 -37.45 52.38 13.65
C MET A 1 -37.08 51.12 12.87
N GLY A 2 -35.84 51.00 12.49
CA GLY A 2 -35.38 49.84 11.79
C GLY A 2 -35.01 48.75 12.78
N LYS A 3 -35.66 47.61 12.72
CA LYS A 3 -35.19 46.40 13.38
C LYS A 3 -34.24 45.72 12.44
N TYR A 4 -32.97 45.78 12.78
CA TYR A 4 -31.95 45.09 12.00
C TYR A 4 -31.87 43.65 12.51
N ALA A 5 -32.39 42.73 11.74
CA ALA A 5 -32.11 41.31 11.98
C ALA A 5 -30.71 41.04 11.44
N ALA A 6 -29.76 40.86 12.32
CA ALA A 6 -28.45 40.36 11.93
C ALA A 6 -28.63 38.88 11.60
N ILE A 7 -28.69 38.57 10.32
CA ILE A 7 -28.59 37.18 9.87
C ILE A 7 -27.12 36.80 9.97
N LEU A 8 -26.76 36.12 11.05
CA LEU A 8 -25.48 35.43 11.13
C LEU A 8 -25.57 34.26 10.15
N MET A 9 -25.06 34.45 8.95
CA MET A 9 -24.75 33.33 8.08
C MET A 9 -23.50 32.64 8.64
N ALA A 10 -23.73 31.59 9.41
CA ALA A 10 -22.66 30.66 9.71
C ALA A 10 -22.33 29.93 8.42
N THR A 11 -21.29 30.38 7.74
CA THR A 11 -20.75 29.65 6.58
C THR A 11 -20.09 28.41 7.14
N LEU A 12 -20.77 27.28 7.10
CA LEU A 12 -20.18 26.00 7.40
C LEU A 12 -19.22 25.67 6.25
N ILE A 13 -17.94 25.96 6.43
CA ILE A 13 -16.93 25.50 5.51
C ILE A 13 -16.72 24.02 5.82
N ALA A 14 -17.40 23.15 5.06
CA ALA A 14 -17.06 21.75 5.06
C ALA A 14 -15.69 21.63 4.41
N LEU A 15 -14.64 21.47 5.22
CA LEU A 15 -13.33 21.04 4.74
C LEU A 15 -13.52 19.65 4.13
N PRO A 16 -13.10 19.45 2.86
CA PRO A 16 -13.11 18.10 2.33
C PRO A 16 -12.11 17.29 3.16
N THR A 17 -12.63 16.50 4.08
CA THR A 17 -11.84 15.43 4.68
C THR A 17 -11.58 14.44 3.55
N GLY A 18 -10.34 14.43 3.02
CA GLY A 18 -9.90 13.40 2.11
C GLY A 18 -10.00 12.07 2.82
N THR A 19 -11.10 11.35 2.62
CA THR A 19 -11.20 9.96 3.04
C THR A 19 -10.28 9.16 2.12
N ALA A 20 -9.19 8.62 2.67
CA ALA A 20 -8.40 7.64 1.95
C ALA A 20 -9.32 6.48 1.56
N MET A 21 -9.26 6.03 0.30
CA MET A 21 -10.03 4.87 -0.17
C MET A 21 -9.53 3.61 0.53
N ALA A 22 -10.43 2.64 0.76
CA ALA A 22 -10.04 1.34 1.30
C ALA A 22 -8.90 0.75 0.46
N GLY A 23 -7.88 0.20 1.11
CA GLY A 23 -6.66 -0.31 0.48
C GLY A 23 -5.58 0.73 0.21
N GLU A 24 -5.91 2.03 0.17
CA GLU A 24 -4.94 3.09 0.02
C GLU A 24 -4.26 3.39 1.36
N GLY A 25 -2.94 3.65 1.34
CA GLY A 25 -2.20 3.98 2.54
C GLY A 25 -0.72 3.69 2.42
N MET A 26 -0.05 3.69 3.56
CA MET A 26 1.40 3.47 3.67
C MET A 26 1.71 2.47 4.76
N GLY A 27 2.89 1.86 4.65
CA GLY A 27 3.44 0.98 5.66
C GLY A 27 4.94 0.88 5.57
N SER A 28 5.52 0.12 6.49
CA SER A 28 6.96 -0.18 6.52
C SER A 28 7.17 -1.68 6.54
N PHE A 29 8.12 -2.16 5.75
CA PHE A 29 8.43 -3.59 5.71
C PHE A 29 9.13 -4.08 6.98
N THR A 30 8.74 -5.26 7.41
CA THR A 30 9.47 -6.10 8.37
C THR A 30 9.89 -7.37 7.66
N GLY A 31 11.15 -7.76 7.80
CA GLY A 31 11.65 -9.02 7.26
C GLY A 31 11.07 -10.22 8.00
N VAL A 32 10.80 -11.28 7.26
CA VAL A 32 10.30 -12.56 7.81
C VAL A 32 11.04 -13.72 7.16
N SER A 33 10.89 -14.91 7.71
CA SER A 33 11.54 -16.15 7.23
C SER A 33 13.07 -16.03 7.19
N GLY A 34 13.66 -15.30 8.15
CA GLY A 34 15.10 -15.09 8.23
C GLY A 34 15.66 -14.06 7.25
N HIS A 35 14.81 -13.33 6.54
CA HIS A 35 15.20 -12.29 5.59
C HIS A 35 15.18 -10.90 6.22
N THR A 36 16.01 -10.01 5.67
CA THR A 36 15.98 -8.58 5.98
C THR A 36 15.24 -7.85 4.86
N THR A 37 14.13 -7.23 5.21
CA THR A 37 13.34 -6.39 4.31
C THR A 37 12.95 -5.14 5.08
N THR A 38 13.34 -3.97 4.59
CA THR A 38 13.12 -2.69 5.25
C THR A 38 12.64 -1.65 4.25
N GLY A 39 12.20 -0.51 4.76
CA GLY A 39 11.76 0.61 3.97
C GLY A 39 10.26 0.74 3.87
N GLN A 40 9.83 1.87 3.33
CA GLN A 40 8.42 2.22 3.24
C GLN A 40 7.81 1.79 1.91
N VAL A 41 6.51 1.54 1.95
CA VAL A 41 5.69 1.21 0.79
C VAL A 41 4.38 1.99 0.87
N ALA A 42 3.88 2.43 -0.28
CA ALA A 42 2.56 3.03 -0.40
C ALA A 42 1.72 2.25 -1.41
N VAL A 43 0.44 2.15 -1.13
CA VAL A 43 -0.56 1.66 -2.08
C VAL A 43 -1.42 2.85 -2.45
N VAL A 44 -1.48 3.17 -3.73
CA VAL A 44 -2.17 4.36 -4.21
C VAL A 44 -3.10 4.02 -5.36
N GLN A 45 -4.23 4.70 -5.41
CA GLN A 45 -5.14 4.64 -6.55
C GLN A 45 -4.91 5.83 -7.46
N THR A 46 -4.80 5.56 -8.76
CA THR A 46 -4.65 6.56 -9.81
C THR A 46 -5.81 6.48 -10.79
N ALA A 47 -5.85 7.38 -11.76
CA ALA A 47 -6.85 7.34 -12.84
C ALA A 47 -6.77 6.03 -13.65
N ASP A 48 -5.59 5.40 -13.71
CA ASP A 48 -5.33 4.19 -14.48
C ASP A 48 -5.42 2.89 -13.66
N GLY A 49 -5.78 3.00 -12.37
CA GLY A 49 -5.89 1.85 -11.48
C GLY A 49 -5.03 1.99 -10.23
N TRP A 50 -4.60 0.86 -9.68
CA TRP A 50 -3.84 0.81 -8.44
C TRP A 50 -2.35 0.63 -8.71
N GLU A 51 -1.52 1.24 -7.85
CA GLU A 51 -0.06 1.11 -7.89
C GLU A 51 0.50 0.79 -6.50
N VAL A 52 1.57 0.01 -6.47
CA VAL A 52 2.39 -0.20 -5.27
C VAL A 52 3.70 0.54 -5.48
N HIS A 53 4.02 1.43 -4.55
CA HIS A 53 5.24 2.25 -4.57
C HIS A 53 6.16 1.80 -3.44
N LEU A 54 7.22 1.08 -3.77
CA LEU A 54 8.34 0.90 -2.85
C LEU A 54 9.12 2.21 -2.83
N LYS A 55 9.40 2.74 -1.64
CA LYS A 55 10.06 4.04 -1.50
C LYS A 55 11.57 3.93 -1.64
N ASP A 56 12.26 5.06 -1.65
CA ASP A 56 13.70 5.13 -1.87
C ASP A 56 14.53 4.44 -0.77
N ASP A 57 13.95 4.27 0.42
CA ASP A 57 14.56 3.57 1.54
C ASP A 57 14.36 2.04 1.51
N PHE A 58 13.70 1.50 0.47
CA PHE A 58 13.49 0.06 0.34
C PHE A 58 14.82 -0.69 0.22
N ARG A 59 14.95 -1.77 1.02
CA ARG A 59 16.09 -2.68 0.99
C ARG A 59 15.62 -4.10 1.24
N PHE A 60 16.18 -5.02 0.46
CA PHE A 60 15.90 -6.46 0.56
C PHE A 60 17.20 -7.25 0.37
N ASP A 61 17.39 -8.29 1.18
CA ASP A 61 18.64 -9.09 1.15
C ASP A 61 18.72 -10.12 0.02
N GLY A 62 17.61 -10.44 -0.61
CA GLY A 62 17.58 -11.31 -1.79
C GLY A 62 16.97 -12.68 -1.55
N ALA A 63 16.38 -13.22 -2.62
CA ALA A 63 15.82 -14.58 -2.68
C ALA A 63 15.74 -15.00 -4.16
N PRO A 64 15.51 -16.31 -4.44
CA PRO A 64 15.53 -16.80 -5.82
C PRO A 64 14.41 -16.26 -6.70
N ASP A 65 13.22 -16.00 -6.14
CA ASP A 65 12.06 -15.58 -6.93
C ASP A 65 11.15 -14.64 -6.12
N PRO A 66 11.65 -13.43 -5.78
CA PRO A 66 10.87 -12.48 -4.99
C PRO A 66 9.82 -11.80 -5.86
N ARG A 67 8.59 -11.74 -5.36
CA ARG A 67 7.42 -11.15 -6.00
C ARG A 67 6.75 -10.15 -5.08
N VAL A 68 6.08 -9.16 -5.69
CA VAL A 68 5.21 -8.24 -4.95
C VAL A 68 3.80 -8.82 -4.93
N GLY A 69 3.16 -8.79 -3.77
CA GLY A 69 1.80 -9.29 -3.60
C GLY A 69 1.11 -8.69 -2.39
N PHE A 70 -0.03 -9.26 -2.04
CA PHE A 70 -0.90 -8.75 -0.97
C PHE A 70 -1.27 -9.85 0.02
N GLY A 71 -1.73 -9.41 1.19
CA GLY A 71 -2.24 -10.32 2.21
C GLY A 71 -3.04 -9.59 3.28
N THR A 72 -3.51 -10.37 4.25
CA THR A 72 -4.33 -9.90 5.36
C THR A 72 -4.03 -10.71 6.61
N ALA A 73 -3.90 -10.02 7.74
CA ALA A 73 -3.76 -10.64 9.06
C ALA A 73 -2.57 -11.62 9.15
N GLY A 74 -1.44 -11.25 8.56
CA GLY A 74 -0.22 -12.05 8.57
C GLY A 74 -0.23 -13.22 7.60
N LYS A 75 -1.20 -13.28 6.68
CA LYS A 75 -1.32 -14.35 5.69
C LYS A 75 -1.25 -13.78 4.28
N PHE A 76 -0.34 -14.32 3.49
CA PHE A 76 -0.27 -14.02 2.07
C PHE A 76 -1.54 -14.51 1.36
N ALA A 77 -2.11 -13.66 0.51
CA ALA A 77 -3.25 -14.04 -0.31
C ALA A 77 -2.78 -14.73 -1.59
N ALA A 78 -3.20 -15.98 -1.77
CA ALA A 78 -2.82 -16.76 -2.94
C ALA A 78 -3.23 -16.05 -4.23
N ASN A 79 -2.35 -16.13 -5.24
CA ASN A 79 -2.55 -15.55 -6.58
C ASN A 79 -2.55 -14.01 -6.62
N THR A 80 -2.04 -13.34 -5.58
CA THR A 80 -1.84 -11.88 -5.60
C THR A 80 -0.39 -11.48 -5.88
N ASP A 81 0.52 -12.42 -6.03
CA ASP A 81 1.92 -12.17 -6.37
C ASP A 81 2.05 -11.90 -7.87
N PHE A 82 1.90 -10.64 -8.24
CA PHE A 82 1.63 -10.25 -9.62
C PHE A 82 2.87 -9.88 -10.43
N GLU A 83 3.94 -9.41 -9.78
CA GLU A 83 5.15 -8.98 -10.51
C GLU A 83 6.43 -9.41 -9.81
N PRO A 84 7.48 -9.79 -10.58
CA PRO A 84 8.80 -9.98 -10.02
C PRO A 84 9.33 -8.68 -9.40
N LEU A 85 10.01 -8.79 -8.26
CA LEU A 85 10.75 -7.68 -7.68
C LEU A 85 11.89 -7.31 -8.63
N ARG A 86 11.92 -6.08 -9.13
CA ARG A 86 12.89 -5.64 -10.14
C ARG A 86 14.24 -5.26 -9.55
N SER A 87 14.25 -4.79 -8.29
CA SER A 87 15.48 -4.41 -7.61
C SER A 87 15.40 -4.69 -6.12
N LYS A 88 16.52 -5.04 -5.52
CA LYS A 88 16.64 -5.24 -4.06
C LYS A 88 16.69 -3.93 -3.28
N SER A 89 16.75 -2.79 -3.95
CA SER A 89 16.87 -1.49 -3.27
C SER A 89 16.33 -0.37 -4.12
N GLY A 90 15.86 0.67 -3.42
CA GLY A 90 15.46 1.93 -4.02
C GLY A 90 14.01 1.98 -4.47
N ALA A 91 13.62 3.14 -4.95
CA ALA A 91 12.26 3.44 -5.36
C ALA A 91 11.85 2.62 -6.59
N GLN A 92 10.68 2.01 -6.53
CA GLN A 92 10.11 1.17 -7.59
C GLN A 92 8.60 1.32 -7.59
N VAL A 93 7.99 1.32 -8.77
CA VAL A 93 6.53 1.41 -8.92
C VAL A 93 6.04 0.18 -9.68
N TYR A 94 4.97 -0.41 -9.17
CA TYR A 94 4.32 -1.60 -9.73
C TYR A 94 2.87 -1.29 -10.04
N GLN A 95 2.44 -1.55 -11.26
CA GLN A 95 1.04 -1.49 -11.64
C GLN A 95 0.34 -2.75 -11.15
N VAL A 96 -0.71 -2.60 -10.35
CA VAL A 96 -1.52 -3.73 -9.89
C VAL A 96 -2.45 -4.19 -11.01
N PRO A 97 -2.49 -5.49 -11.33
CA PRO A 97 -3.41 -6.01 -12.34
C PRO A 97 -4.87 -5.75 -11.98
N ALA A 98 -5.71 -5.59 -12.99
CA ALA A 98 -7.13 -5.26 -12.79
C ALA A 98 -7.92 -6.35 -12.03
N ASP A 99 -7.45 -7.60 -12.04
CA ASP A 99 -8.09 -8.72 -11.33
C ASP A 99 -7.66 -8.83 -9.86
N VAL A 100 -6.72 -8.00 -9.41
CA VAL A 100 -6.31 -7.89 -8.01
C VAL A 100 -6.86 -6.59 -7.43
N ASP A 101 -7.66 -6.69 -6.36
CA ASP A 101 -8.25 -5.54 -5.70
C ASP A 101 -7.52 -5.23 -4.39
N PRO A 102 -6.65 -4.21 -4.35
CA PRO A 102 -5.92 -3.86 -3.12
C PRO A 102 -6.83 -3.46 -1.96
N ALA A 103 -8.06 -3.01 -2.23
CA ALA A 103 -9.02 -2.66 -1.18
C ALA A 103 -9.45 -3.87 -0.33
N ALA A 104 -9.24 -5.08 -0.84
CA ALA A 104 -9.53 -6.32 -0.11
C ALA A 104 -8.42 -6.71 0.88
N PHE A 105 -7.29 -6.02 0.87
CA PHE A 105 -6.09 -6.39 1.64
C PHE A 105 -5.58 -5.21 2.46
N ASP A 106 -4.88 -5.50 3.55
CA ASP A 106 -4.25 -4.50 4.41
C ASP A 106 -2.73 -4.68 4.54
N GLU A 107 -2.17 -5.63 3.78
CA GLU A 107 -0.73 -5.91 3.80
C GLU A 107 -0.17 -6.00 2.39
N VAL A 108 1.07 -5.49 2.22
CA VAL A 108 1.89 -5.74 1.03
C VAL A 108 2.98 -6.72 1.40
N TYR A 109 3.20 -7.69 0.52
CA TYR A 109 4.18 -8.75 0.69
C TYR A 109 5.30 -8.64 -0.34
N ILE A 110 6.51 -8.95 0.11
CA ILE A 110 7.54 -9.51 -0.75
C ILE A 110 7.51 -11.02 -0.51
N TRP A 111 7.17 -11.75 -1.56
CA TRP A 111 6.85 -13.19 -1.50
C TRP A 111 7.79 -13.99 -2.39
N CYS A 112 8.33 -15.08 -1.88
CA CYS A 112 9.12 -16.01 -2.68
C CYS A 112 8.18 -17.04 -3.33
N ARG A 113 7.92 -16.89 -4.63
CA ARG A 113 7.05 -17.82 -5.36
C ARG A 113 7.65 -19.22 -5.42
N LYS A 114 8.96 -19.33 -5.62
CA LYS A 114 9.62 -20.61 -5.75
C LYS A 114 9.47 -21.50 -4.51
N TYR A 115 9.55 -20.91 -3.32
CA TYR A 115 9.49 -21.66 -2.07
C TYR A 115 8.21 -21.43 -1.27
N SER A 116 7.29 -20.61 -1.79
CA SER A 116 6.02 -20.27 -1.12
C SER A 116 6.21 -19.81 0.31
N VAL A 117 7.11 -18.84 0.51
CA VAL A 117 7.38 -18.25 1.82
C VAL A 117 7.36 -16.73 1.77
N PRO A 118 6.92 -16.07 2.85
CA PRO A 118 7.01 -14.61 2.95
C PRO A 118 8.47 -14.20 3.20
N LEU A 119 8.88 -13.10 2.60
CA LEU A 119 10.21 -12.51 2.74
C LEU A 119 10.15 -11.16 3.45
N GLY A 120 9.07 -10.42 3.27
CA GLY A 120 8.80 -9.17 3.93
C GLY A 120 7.30 -8.89 3.94
N VAL A 121 6.85 -8.21 4.99
CA VAL A 121 5.45 -7.84 5.18
C VAL A 121 5.37 -6.40 5.64
N ALA A 122 4.50 -5.63 5.03
CA ALA A 122 4.18 -4.26 5.45
C ALA A 122 2.69 -4.14 5.71
N GLN A 123 2.33 -3.74 6.93
CA GLN A 123 0.96 -3.39 7.27
C GLN A 123 0.65 -2.02 6.69
N ILE A 124 -0.41 -1.91 5.90
CA ILE A 124 -0.82 -0.67 5.26
C ILE A 124 -1.90 0.00 6.11
N THR A 125 -1.65 1.26 6.45
CA THR A 125 -2.59 2.09 7.22
C THR A 125 -2.83 3.41 6.49
N ASN A 126 -4.05 3.94 6.65
CA ASN A 126 -4.45 5.24 6.07
C ASN A 126 -3.87 6.43 6.84
#